data_abce6eebc9e1c07ce5df57103811ee28
#
_entry.id   abce6eebc9e1c07ce5df57103811ee28
#
_cell.length_a   1.000
_cell.length_b   1.000
_cell.length_c   1.000
_cell.angle_alpha   90.00
_cell.angle_beta   90.00
_cell.angle_gamma   90.00
#
_symmetry.space_group_name_H-M   'P 1'
#
loop_
_entity.id
_entity.type
_entity.pdbx_description
1 polymer ?
#
loop_
_entity_poly.entity_id
_entity_poly.type
_entity_poly.pdbx_seq_one_letter_code
_entity_poly.pdbx_strand_id
1 'polypeptide(L)'
;MVSLLFSNLSPLRTDTRKYADVFKDYIKQSDSVQIASGYISTDSAVDLKNIVEANGGPKIKLCVGMHYFEGLSPAQLDALRSLDTVLRKRELGDVSMVTTFPFHGKLVSFGKDNTILGSIIGSSNLTNIIEGQR
;
A
#
# COMPACT_ATOMS: atom_id res chain seq x y z
N MET A 1 -15.18 -10.20 11.06
CA MET A 1 -15.98 -10.34 9.82
C MET A 1 -15.06 -10.44 8.63
N VAL A 2 -15.30 -11.38 7.74
CA VAL A 2 -14.57 -11.52 6.48
C VAL A 2 -15.49 -11.10 5.35
N SER A 3 -14.98 -10.25 4.45
CA SER A 3 -15.71 -9.83 3.25
C SER A 3 -14.84 -9.96 2.01
N LEU A 4 -15.48 -10.19 0.88
CA LEU A 4 -14.80 -10.18 -0.42
C LEU A 4 -14.72 -8.74 -0.94
N LEU A 5 -13.55 -8.39 -1.45
CA LEU A 5 -13.30 -7.10 -2.08
C LEU A 5 -13.00 -7.32 -3.57
N PHE A 6 -13.46 -6.41 -4.37
CA PHE A 6 -13.30 -6.48 -5.81
C PHE A 6 -12.49 -5.28 -6.32
N SER A 7 -11.65 -5.51 -7.31
CA SER A 7 -11.03 -4.45 -8.06
C SER A 7 -12.05 -3.78 -8.99
N ASN A 8 -11.72 -2.59 -9.45
CA ASN A 8 -12.61 -1.81 -10.30
C ASN A 8 -12.55 -2.26 -11.77
N LEU A 9 -12.97 -3.50 -12.02
CA LEU A 9 -13.02 -4.08 -13.36
C LEU A 9 -14.47 -4.19 -13.84
N SER A 10 -14.69 -3.92 -15.12
CA SER A 10 -15.99 -4.08 -15.76
C SER A 10 -16.25 -5.55 -16.12
N PRO A 11 -17.50 -6.09 -15.95
CA PRO A 11 -18.68 -5.41 -15.42
C PRO A 11 -18.67 -5.34 -13.88
N LEU A 12 -18.91 -4.16 -13.35
CA LEU A 12 -18.99 -3.96 -11.92
C LEU A 12 -20.40 -4.25 -11.37
N ARG A 13 -20.43 -4.92 -10.24
CA ARG A 13 -21.65 -5.05 -9.46
C ARG A 13 -21.74 -3.86 -8.49
N THR A 14 -22.85 -3.18 -8.46
CA THR A 14 -23.04 -1.98 -7.64
C THR A 14 -23.08 -2.24 -6.14
N ASP A 15 -23.34 -3.49 -5.75
CA ASP A 15 -23.43 -3.95 -4.35
C ASP A 15 -22.08 -4.49 -3.80
N THR A 16 -21.00 -4.43 -4.58
CA THR A 16 -19.70 -4.95 -4.17
C THR A 16 -18.82 -3.87 -3.56
N ARG A 17 -18.06 -4.24 -2.52
CA ARG A 17 -17.04 -3.36 -1.94
C ARG A 17 -15.78 -3.37 -2.79
N LYS A 18 -15.28 -2.19 -3.12
CA LYS A 18 -14.05 -2.04 -3.88
C LYS A 18 -12.84 -1.99 -2.95
N TYR A 19 -11.73 -2.56 -3.40
CA TYR A 19 -10.46 -2.54 -2.69
C TYR A 19 -10.04 -1.13 -2.29
N ALA A 20 -10.07 -0.19 -3.24
CA ALA A 20 -9.64 1.18 -2.99
C ALA A 20 -10.48 1.89 -1.92
N ASP A 21 -11.79 1.67 -1.91
CA ASP A 21 -12.69 2.28 -0.92
C ASP A 21 -12.39 1.76 0.49
N VAL A 22 -12.22 0.45 0.62
CA VAL A 22 -11.87 -0.18 1.91
C VAL A 22 -10.49 0.28 2.38
N PHE A 23 -9.51 0.34 1.49
CA PHE A 23 -8.18 0.85 1.81
C PHE A 23 -8.23 2.29 2.33
N LYS A 24 -8.97 3.18 1.64
CA LYS A 24 -9.15 4.56 2.06
C LYS A 24 -9.81 4.68 3.44
N ASP A 25 -10.84 3.89 3.68
CA ASP A 25 -11.57 3.93 4.96
C ASP A 25 -10.70 3.48 6.11
N TYR A 26 -9.95 2.39 5.94
CA TYR A 26 -9.07 1.89 6.98
C TYR A 26 -7.85 2.79 7.23
N ILE A 27 -7.23 3.32 6.17
CA ILE A 27 -6.03 4.16 6.34
C ILE A 27 -6.35 5.46 7.08
N LYS A 28 -7.53 6.02 6.90
CA LYS A 28 -7.99 7.21 7.63
C LYS A 28 -8.14 6.97 9.13
N GLN A 29 -8.47 5.76 9.52
CA GLN A 29 -8.68 5.36 10.91
C GLN A 29 -7.40 4.87 11.58
N SER A 30 -6.35 4.59 10.81
CA SER A 30 -5.13 3.94 11.28
C SER A 30 -4.09 4.93 11.76
N ASP A 31 -3.33 4.56 12.77
CA ASP A 31 -2.08 5.22 13.16
C ASP A 31 -0.84 4.45 12.65
N SER A 32 -1.04 3.22 12.18
CA SER A 32 0.01 2.39 11.59
C SER A 32 -0.52 1.51 10.47
N VAL A 33 0.28 1.33 9.42
CA VAL A 33 -0.02 0.45 8.28
C VAL A 33 1.22 -0.36 7.93
N GLN A 34 1.06 -1.66 7.82
CA GLN A 34 2.10 -2.56 7.34
C GLN A 34 1.68 -3.14 6.00
N ILE A 35 2.52 -3.01 5.00
CA ILE A 35 2.25 -3.42 3.64
C ILE A 35 3.34 -4.38 3.17
N ALA A 36 2.96 -5.55 2.71
CA ALA A 36 3.82 -6.46 1.99
C ALA A 36 3.18 -6.74 0.63
N SER A 37 3.83 -6.29 -0.44
CA SER A 37 3.33 -6.44 -1.81
C SER A 37 4.44 -6.93 -2.73
N GLY A 38 4.12 -7.86 -3.62
CA GLY A 38 5.09 -8.29 -4.63
C GLY A 38 5.53 -7.12 -5.50
N TYR A 39 4.57 -6.33 -5.95
CA TYR A 39 4.80 -5.17 -6.81
C TYR A 39 4.10 -3.93 -6.27
N ILE A 40 4.65 -2.78 -6.62
CA ILE A 40 4.03 -1.47 -6.37
C ILE A 40 4.16 -0.60 -7.62
N SER A 41 3.11 0.12 -7.96
CA SER A 41 3.17 1.12 -9.04
C SER A 41 3.76 2.43 -8.55
N THR A 42 4.29 3.22 -9.48
CA THR A 42 4.74 4.60 -9.21
C THR A 42 3.63 5.42 -8.55
N ASP A 43 2.43 5.34 -9.09
CA ASP A 43 1.27 6.09 -8.58
C ASP A 43 0.93 5.73 -7.14
N SER A 44 0.96 4.44 -6.80
CA SER A 44 0.69 4.00 -5.43
C SER A 44 1.73 4.50 -4.43
N ALA A 45 3.00 4.51 -4.83
CA ALA A 45 4.07 5.06 -4.00
C ALA A 45 3.89 6.58 -3.77
N VAL A 46 3.51 7.31 -4.81
CA VAL A 46 3.19 8.74 -4.72
C VAL A 46 1.97 8.98 -3.84
N ASP A 47 0.93 8.19 -3.98
CA ASP A 47 -0.29 8.31 -3.16
C ASP A 47 0.01 8.08 -1.67
N LEU A 48 0.79 7.07 -1.34
CA LEU A 48 1.22 6.83 0.04
C LEU A 48 2.01 8.01 0.61
N LYS A 49 2.94 8.54 -0.17
CA LYS A 49 3.69 9.74 0.21
C LYS A 49 2.76 10.93 0.48
N ASN A 50 1.81 11.19 -0.40
CA ASN A 50 0.86 12.28 -0.25
C ASN A 50 -0.01 12.12 1.00
N ILE A 51 -0.43 10.91 1.32
CA ILE A 51 -1.19 10.60 2.54
C ILE A 51 -0.38 10.97 3.78
N VAL A 52 0.89 10.57 3.83
CA VAL A 52 1.79 10.87 4.95
C VAL A 52 2.03 12.38 5.08
N GLU A 53 2.29 13.05 3.97
CA GLU A 53 2.56 14.50 3.97
C GLU A 53 1.35 15.33 4.38
N ALA A 54 0.15 14.95 3.92
CA ALA A 54 -1.07 15.71 4.19
C ALA A 54 -1.53 15.58 5.65
N ASN A 55 -1.36 14.42 6.28
CA ASN A 55 -1.96 14.09 7.57
C ASN A 55 -0.94 13.91 8.70
N GLY A 56 0.36 14.02 8.42
CA GLY A 56 1.40 13.74 9.41
C GLY A 56 1.49 12.29 9.85
N GLY A 57 0.89 11.40 9.14
CA GLY A 57 0.86 9.97 9.40
C GLY A 57 -0.16 9.30 8.48
N PRO A 58 -0.45 8.00 8.62
CA PRO A 58 0.02 7.04 9.64
C PRO A 58 1.49 6.64 9.48
N LYS A 59 2.00 5.91 10.46
CA LYS A 59 3.27 5.18 10.30
C LYS A 59 3.10 4.12 9.22
N ILE A 60 4.07 4.02 8.30
CA ILE A 60 3.99 3.06 7.19
C ILE A 60 5.28 2.26 7.11
N LYS A 61 5.15 0.94 7.14
CA LYS A 61 6.20 0.01 6.74
C LYS A 61 5.78 -0.68 5.46
N LEU A 62 6.52 -0.44 4.39
CA LEU A 62 6.29 -1.04 3.08
C LEU A 62 7.43 -1.99 2.74
N CYS A 63 7.09 -3.22 2.43
CA CYS A 63 8.02 -4.22 1.90
C CYS A 63 7.59 -4.63 0.50
N VAL A 64 8.50 -4.53 -0.47
CA VAL A 64 8.27 -4.97 -1.85
C VAL A 64 9.06 -6.25 -2.15
N GLY A 65 8.40 -7.24 -2.72
CA GLY A 65 8.91 -8.61 -2.76
C GLY A 65 9.55 -9.04 -4.09
N MET A 66 9.21 -8.40 -5.20
CA MET A 66 9.60 -8.85 -6.54
C MET A 66 10.58 -7.90 -7.24
N HIS A 67 10.58 -6.63 -6.90
CA HIS A 67 11.33 -5.61 -7.64
C HIS A 67 12.85 -5.79 -7.63
N TYR A 68 13.40 -6.36 -6.57
CA TYR A 68 14.84 -6.66 -6.55
C TYR A 68 15.22 -7.66 -7.63
N PHE A 69 14.36 -8.64 -7.90
CA PHE A 69 14.63 -9.71 -8.85
C PHE A 69 14.24 -9.32 -10.28
N GLU A 70 13.16 -8.57 -10.46
CA GLU A 70 12.61 -8.21 -11.76
C GLU A 70 12.96 -6.79 -12.20
N GLY A 71 13.49 -5.98 -11.29
CA GLY A 71 13.89 -4.61 -11.56
C GLY A 71 12.80 -3.58 -11.27
N LEU A 72 13.24 -2.33 -11.28
CA LEU A 72 12.41 -1.14 -11.11
C LEU A 72 12.64 -0.22 -12.30
N SER A 73 11.58 0.40 -12.79
CA SER A 73 11.73 1.54 -13.69
C SER A 73 12.35 2.73 -12.93
N PRO A 74 13.02 3.68 -13.61
CA PRO A 74 13.51 4.89 -12.96
C PRO A 74 12.43 5.65 -12.19
N ALA A 75 11.22 5.74 -12.73
CA ALA A 75 10.10 6.40 -12.06
C ALA A 75 9.66 5.67 -10.79
N GLN A 76 9.60 4.35 -10.81
CA GLN A 76 9.31 3.55 -9.62
C GLN A 76 10.38 3.74 -8.53
N LEU A 77 11.63 3.68 -8.92
CA LEU A 77 12.75 3.86 -7.98
C LEU A 77 12.71 5.24 -7.32
N ASP A 78 12.50 6.29 -8.10
CA ASP A 78 12.41 7.66 -7.60
C ASP A 78 11.22 7.84 -6.64
N ALA A 79 10.06 7.29 -6.99
CA ALA A 79 8.87 7.34 -6.15
C ALA A 79 9.07 6.59 -4.82
N LEU A 80 9.68 5.40 -4.85
CA LEU A 80 9.96 4.62 -3.65
C LEU A 80 11.01 5.30 -2.76
N ARG A 81 12.08 5.84 -3.33
CA ARG A 81 13.08 6.61 -2.59
C ARG A 81 12.50 7.84 -1.95
N SER A 82 11.64 8.56 -2.67
CA SER A 82 10.96 9.75 -2.16
C SER A 82 10.05 9.41 -0.98
N LEU A 83 9.28 8.33 -1.07
CA LEU A 83 8.46 7.83 0.02
C LEU A 83 9.33 7.44 1.23
N ASP A 84 10.38 6.65 1.02
CA ASP A 84 11.29 6.23 2.09
C ASP A 84 11.92 7.42 2.80
N THR A 85 12.38 8.42 2.05
CA THR A 85 12.96 9.64 2.60
C THR A 85 11.99 10.39 3.51
N VAL A 86 10.75 10.57 3.08
CA VAL A 86 9.73 11.25 3.89
C VAL A 86 9.40 10.45 5.15
N LEU A 87 9.22 9.15 5.03
CA LEU A 87 8.92 8.29 6.17
C LEU A 87 10.05 8.32 7.21
N ARG A 88 11.29 8.17 6.78
CA ARG A 88 12.44 8.18 7.69
C ARG A 88 12.66 9.54 8.33
N LYS A 89 12.56 10.62 7.55
CA LYS A 89 12.73 11.99 8.05
C LYS A 89 11.70 12.34 9.12
N ARG A 90 10.49 11.84 8.99
CA ARG A 90 9.40 12.06 9.94
C ARG A 90 9.30 11.00 11.03
N GLU A 91 10.20 10.02 11.02
CA GLU A 91 10.18 8.88 11.95
C GLU A 91 8.88 8.09 11.90
N LEU A 92 8.31 7.95 10.69
CA LEU A 92 7.03 7.28 10.45
C LEU A 92 7.16 5.88 9.83
N GLY A 93 8.37 5.46 9.48
CA GLY A 93 8.59 4.14 8.91
C GLY A 93 9.66 4.10 7.84
N ASP A 94 9.53 3.15 6.94
CA ASP A 94 10.51 2.92 5.87
C ASP A 94 9.93 2.11 4.70
N VAL A 95 10.71 2.07 3.63
CA VAL A 95 10.49 1.18 2.49
C VAL A 95 11.65 0.19 2.43
N SER A 96 11.35 -1.08 2.28
CA SER A 96 12.34 -2.16 2.17
C SER A 96 12.05 -3.07 0.98
N MET A 97 13.06 -3.81 0.55
CA MET A 97 12.96 -4.84 -0.49
C MET A 97 13.36 -6.19 0.05
N VAL A 98 12.66 -7.24 -0.36
CA VAL A 98 13.11 -8.60 -0.15
C VAL A 98 14.21 -8.91 -1.18
N THR A 99 15.39 -9.30 -0.71
CA THR A 99 16.55 -9.56 -1.55
C THR A 99 17.00 -11.02 -1.55
N THR A 100 16.44 -11.84 -0.67
CA THR A 100 16.86 -13.23 -0.45
C THR A 100 16.04 -14.26 -1.23
N PHE A 101 14.77 -13.96 -1.50
CA PHE A 101 13.89 -14.81 -2.29
C PHE A 101 12.77 -13.98 -2.92
N PRO A 102 12.22 -14.40 -4.08
CA PRO A 102 11.06 -13.73 -4.66
C PRO A 102 9.83 -13.90 -3.77
N PHE A 103 9.28 -12.80 -3.31
CA PHE A 103 8.07 -12.77 -2.49
C PHE A 103 6.91 -12.14 -3.27
N HIS A 104 5.88 -12.91 -3.54
CA HIS A 104 4.72 -12.45 -4.32
C HIS A 104 3.45 -12.33 -3.46
N GLY A 105 3.60 -12.14 -2.17
CA GLY A 105 2.47 -11.93 -1.25
C GLY A 105 1.82 -10.57 -1.45
N LYS A 106 0.61 -10.44 -0.94
CA LYS A 106 -0.18 -9.22 -1.00
C LYS A 106 -0.99 -9.11 0.29
N LEU A 107 -0.43 -8.35 1.21
CA LEU A 107 -1.00 -8.16 2.54
C LEU A 107 -0.92 -6.69 2.92
N VAL A 108 -2.02 -6.15 3.41
CA VAL A 108 -2.05 -4.86 4.09
C VAL A 108 -2.70 -5.05 5.46
N SER A 109 -2.04 -4.60 6.51
CA SER A 109 -2.56 -4.63 7.87
C SER A 109 -2.65 -3.21 8.43
N PHE A 110 -3.82 -2.86 8.92
CA PHE A 110 -4.13 -1.55 9.48
C PHE A 110 -4.22 -1.64 10.99
N GLY A 111 -3.51 -0.76 11.69
CA GLY A 111 -3.47 -0.76 13.15
C GLY A 111 -3.86 0.59 13.75
N LYS A 112 -4.36 0.55 14.98
CA LYS A 112 -4.61 1.71 15.82
C LYS A 112 -4.49 1.31 17.28
N ASP A 113 -3.80 2.16 18.07
CA ASP A 113 -3.62 1.93 19.51
C ASP A 113 -3.08 0.52 19.84
N ASN A 114 -2.09 0.06 19.07
CA ASN A 114 -1.50 -1.28 19.16
C ASN A 114 -2.48 -2.45 18.90
N THR A 115 -3.60 -2.17 18.26
CA THR A 115 -4.60 -3.17 17.88
C THR A 115 -4.76 -3.21 16.37
N ILE A 116 -4.95 -4.38 15.79
CA ILE A 116 -5.24 -4.51 14.37
C ILE A 116 -6.71 -4.19 14.13
N LEU A 117 -6.99 -3.16 13.32
CA LEU A 117 -8.35 -2.80 12.88
C LEU A 117 -8.85 -3.75 11.80
N GLY A 118 -7.97 -4.15 10.89
CA GLY A 118 -8.31 -5.03 9.79
C GLY A 118 -7.11 -5.32 8.91
N SER A 119 -7.25 -6.32 8.06
CA SER A 119 -6.23 -6.70 7.09
C SER A 119 -6.86 -7.07 5.76
N ILE A 120 -6.16 -6.75 4.68
CA ILE A 120 -6.55 -7.14 3.33
C ILE A 120 -5.51 -8.14 2.82
N ILE A 121 -5.97 -9.32 2.46
CA ILE A 121 -5.14 -10.39 1.88
C ILE A 121 -5.76 -10.77 0.55
N GLY A 122 -4.96 -10.91 -0.49
CA GLY A 122 -5.51 -11.31 -1.79
C GLY A 122 -4.50 -11.30 -2.92
N SER A 123 -5.04 -11.21 -4.13
CA SER A 123 -4.26 -11.21 -5.37
C SER A 123 -3.91 -9.81 -5.89
N SER A 124 -4.48 -8.76 -5.27
CA SER A 124 -4.28 -7.38 -5.74
C SER A 124 -2.94 -6.83 -5.31
N ASN A 125 -2.08 -6.53 -6.26
CA ASN A 125 -0.87 -5.77 -6.04
C ASN A 125 -1.20 -4.31 -5.66
N LEU A 126 -0.23 -3.62 -5.11
CA LEU A 126 -0.35 -2.21 -4.76
C LEU A 126 -0.20 -1.34 -6.03
N THR A 127 -1.18 -1.42 -6.91
CA THR A 127 -1.16 -0.75 -8.21
C THR A 127 -2.19 0.37 -8.35
N ASN A 128 -3.29 0.32 -7.60
CA ASN A 128 -4.35 1.32 -7.62
C ASN A 128 -4.98 1.41 -6.24
N ILE A 129 -4.22 1.89 -5.27
CA ILE A 129 -4.70 2.02 -3.89
C ILE A 129 -5.67 3.18 -3.70
N ILE A 130 -5.50 4.22 -4.48
CA ILE A 130 -6.45 5.30 -4.56
C ILE A 130 -7.00 5.29 -5.97
N GLU A 131 -8.22 4.81 -6.11
CA GLU A 131 -8.92 4.92 -7.37
C GLU A 131 -9.01 6.37 -7.75
N GLY A 132 -8.16 6.73 -8.66
CA GLY A 132 -8.25 7.99 -9.31
C GLY A 132 -9.06 7.86 -10.56
N GLN A 133 -9.36 8.88 -10.98
CA GLN A 133 -9.63 9.29 -12.31
C GLN A 133 -8.30 9.32 -13.08
N ARG A 134 -7.66 8.18 -13.13
CA ARG A 134 -6.40 8.04 -13.87
C ARG A 134 -6.63 7.30 -15.17
#